data_13441825b364ec38bd644f2c9cc77bfb
#
_entry.id   13441825b364ec38bd644f2c9cc77bfb
#
_cell.length_a   1.000
_cell.length_b   1.000
_cell.length_c   1.000
_cell.angle_alpha   90.00
_cell.angle_beta   90.00
_cell.angle_gamma   90.00
#
_symmetry.space_group_name_H-M   'P 1'
#
loop_
_entity.id
_entity.type
_entity.pdbx_description
1 polymer ?
#
loop_
_entity_poly.entity_id
_entity_poly.type
_entity_poly.pdbx_seq_one_letter_code
_entity_poly.pdbx_strand_id
1 'polypeptide(L)'
;MFWETKKDNEIQDVVLSAVSKNVNFRDNVLLGVPGTHLDEKVFPLNDTVGDNPFLTAFVANPNHIGMHTNGESEIFFAGTHGLENDVIRICAEEIMRAEKDSYDGYISSGGTEANIQGVWQLRNFYIEQFGASVDDIAILHSNDTHYSVYKAANLLNINEYSIPVENESRAVL
;
A
#
# COMPACT_ATOMS: atom_id res chain seq x y z
N MET A 1 -17.74 -16.14 0.94
CA MET A 1 -16.72 -16.78 1.79
C MET A 1 -16.86 -16.25 3.19
N PHE A 2 -16.81 -17.09 4.20
CA PHE A 2 -16.76 -16.64 5.59
C PHE A 2 -15.29 -16.64 6.01
N TRP A 3 -14.81 -15.50 6.46
CA TRP A 3 -13.47 -15.38 6.97
C TRP A 3 -13.40 -16.09 8.32
N GLU A 4 -12.46 -17.01 8.46
CA GLU A 4 -12.23 -17.68 9.72
C GLU A 4 -11.38 -16.81 10.63
N THR A 5 -11.83 -16.68 11.90
CA THR A 5 -11.04 -15.97 12.91
C THR A 5 -9.83 -16.83 13.30
N LYS A 6 -8.64 -16.27 13.17
CA LYS A 6 -7.41 -16.87 13.68
C LYS A 6 -7.14 -16.43 15.11
N LYS A 7 -6.45 -17.28 15.86
CA LYS A 7 -5.97 -16.93 17.20
C LYS A 7 -4.75 -16.02 17.08
N ASP A 8 -4.51 -15.21 18.12
CA ASP A 8 -3.38 -14.28 18.15
C ASP A 8 -2.01 -14.95 17.90
N ASN A 9 -1.80 -16.13 18.48
CA ASN A 9 -0.57 -16.88 18.25
C ASN A 9 -0.42 -17.37 16.80
N GLU A 10 -1.51 -17.76 16.15
CA GLU A 10 -1.50 -18.15 14.72
C GLU A 10 -1.15 -16.97 13.82
N ILE A 11 -1.64 -15.75 14.17
CA ILE A 11 -1.31 -14.52 13.45
C ILE A 11 0.17 -14.19 13.65
N GLN A 12 0.67 -14.28 14.89
CA GLN A 12 2.08 -14.09 15.21
C GLN A 12 2.98 -15.03 14.41
N ASP A 13 2.64 -16.32 14.38
CA ASP A 13 3.41 -17.33 13.65
C ASP A 13 3.49 -17.03 12.16
N VAL A 14 2.39 -16.58 11.55
CA VAL A 14 2.36 -16.18 10.13
C VAL A 14 3.29 -15.00 9.88
N VAL A 15 3.19 -13.93 10.70
CA VAL A 15 4.01 -12.73 10.53
C VAL A 15 5.49 -13.03 10.76
N LEU A 16 5.83 -13.74 11.85
CA LEU A 16 7.22 -14.08 12.13
C LEU A 16 7.82 -15.02 11.08
N SER A 17 7.02 -15.97 10.58
CA SER A 17 7.44 -16.84 9.48
C SER A 17 7.68 -16.05 8.19
N ALA A 18 6.86 -15.03 7.89
CA ALA A 18 7.08 -14.16 6.74
C ALA A 18 8.36 -13.33 6.90
N VAL A 19 8.55 -12.68 8.03
CA VAL A 19 9.76 -11.89 8.31
C VAL A 19 11.03 -12.75 8.26
N SER A 20 10.97 -13.98 8.75
CA SER A 20 12.14 -14.89 8.74
C SER A 20 12.58 -15.32 7.33
N LYS A 21 11.74 -15.17 6.33
CA LYS A 21 12.08 -15.42 4.92
C LYS A 21 12.74 -14.22 4.24
N ASN A 22 12.66 -13.05 4.82
CA ASN A 22 13.38 -11.88 4.34
C ASN A 22 14.87 -12.02 4.66
N VAL A 23 15.74 -11.49 3.80
CA VAL A 23 17.16 -11.47 4.11
C VAL A 23 17.43 -10.48 5.22
N ASN A 24 17.96 -10.95 6.32
CA ASN A 24 18.35 -10.12 7.44
C ASN A 24 19.69 -9.42 7.13
N PHE A 25 19.66 -8.09 7.05
CA PHE A 25 20.84 -7.28 6.79
C PHE A 25 21.86 -7.28 7.95
N ARG A 26 21.47 -7.69 9.16
CA ARG A 26 22.37 -7.79 10.31
C ARG A 26 23.28 -9.02 10.22
N ASP A 27 22.78 -10.08 9.62
CA ASP A 27 23.47 -11.37 9.53
C ASP A 27 24.15 -11.57 8.15
N ASN A 28 23.96 -10.64 7.23
CA ASN A 28 24.45 -10.75 5.86
C ASN A 28 25.17 -9.47 5.42
N VAL A 29 26.22 -9.61 4.61
CA VAL A 29 26.84 -8.48 3.95
C VAL A 29 26.01 -8.13 2.72
N LEU A 30 25.29 -7.03 2.80
CA LEU A 30 24.40 -6.57 1.75
C LEU A 30 24.87 -5.21 1.22
N LEU A 31 24.91 -5.07 -0.09
CA LEU A 31 25.26 -3.81 -0.76
C LEU A 31 23.99 -3.20 -1.37
N GLY A 32 23.78 -1.91 -1.14
CA GLY A 32 22.71 -1.16 -1.78
C GLY A 32 21.29 -1.43 -1.24
N VAL A 33 21.17 -2.02 -0.05
CA VAL A 33 19.85 -2.21 0.58
C VAL A 33 19.33 -0.88 1.08
N PRO A 34 18.19 -0.40 0.60
CA PRO A 34 17.52 0.74 1.17
C PRO A 34 16.82 0.30 2.47
N GLY A 35 17.54 0.36 3.57
CA GLY A 35 17.02 -0.05 4.86
C GLY A 35 17.18 1.04 5.90
N THR A 36 16.24 1.13 6.83
CA THR A 36 16.41 1.92 8.03
C THR A 36 17.23 1.10 9.03
N HIS A 37 18.44 1.55 9.31
CA HIS A 37 19.24 0.99 10.38
C HIS A 37 18.97 1.76 11.66
N LEU A 38 18.39 1.09 12.65
CA LEU A 38 18.29 1.67 13.99
C LEU A 38 19.60 1.42 14.74
N ASP A 39 20.23 2.51 15.17
CA ASP A 39 21.42 2.44 15.99
C ASP A 39 21.04 1.81 17.36
N GLU A 40 21.58 0.65 17.66
CA GLU A 40 21.31 -0.09 18.89
C GLU A 40 21.74 0.66 20.15
N LYS A 41 22.62 1.66 20.04
CA LYS A 41 23.01 2.52 21.17
C LYS A 41 21.93 3.55 21.49
N VAL A 42 21.17 3.98 20.49
CA VAL A 42 20.08 4.96 20.63
C VAL A 42 18.75 4.25 20.85
N PHE A 43 18.56 3.11 20.20
CA PHE A 43 17.34 2.30 20.26
C PHE A 43 17.66 0.87 20.70
N PRO A 44 17.96 0.66 21.99
CA PRO A 44 18.21 -0.69 22.50
C PRO A 44 16.94 -1.55 22.29
N LEU A 45 17.10 -2.64 21.54
CA LEU A 45 16.00 -3.55 21.19
C LEU A 45 15.58 -4.46 22.36
N ASN A 46 16.21 -4.29 23.53
CA ASN A 46 16.22 -5.29 24.58
C ASN A 46 15.08 -5.22 25.59
N ASP A 47 14.45 -4.07 25.86
CA ASP A 47 13.51 -4.01 27.00
C ASP A 47 12.06 -3.61 26.67
N THR A 48 11.81 -2.99 25.52
CA THR A 48 10.46 -2.52 25.18
C THR A 48 10.04 -2.97 23.78
N VAL A 49 11.01 -3.05 22.86
CA VAL A 49 10.78 -3.46 21.46
C VAL A 49 11.04 -4.97 21.30
N GLY A 50 12.03 -5.51 22.04
CA GLY A 50 12.43 -6.91 21.93
C GLY A 50 11.37 -7.91 22.38
N ASP A 51 10.50 -7.53 23.33
CA ASP A 51 9.42 -8.38 23.82
C ASP A 51 8.17 -8.36 22.94
N ASN A 52 8.12 -7.45 21.96
CA ASN A 52 7.00 -7.38 21.01
C ASN A 52 7.46 -7.81 19.60
N PRO A 53 7.13 -9.03 19.16
CA PRO A 53 7.59 -9.55 17.88
C PRO A 53 7.09 -8.75 16.67
N PHE A 54 5.90 -8.16 16.75
CA PHE A 54 5.36 -7.32 15.68
C PHE A 54 6.10 -5.99 15.57
N LEU A 55 6.37 -5.36 16.71
CA LEU A 55 7.11 -4.10 16.72
C LEU A 55 8.56 -4.32 16.26
N THR A 56 9.19 -5.40 16.69
CA THR A 56 10.53 -5.79 16.25
C THR A 56 10.56 -6.02 14.73
N ALA A 57 9.57 -6.75 14.21
CA ALA A 57 9.44 -6.98 12.77
C ALA A 57 9.25 -5.67 11.99
N PHE A 58 8.39 -4.78 12.49
CA PHE A 58 8.15 -3.47 11.88
C PHE A 58 9.42 -2.60 11.86
N VAL A 59 10.12 -2.52 12.98
CA VAL A 59 11.33 -1.71 13.13
C VAL A 59 12.50 -2.28 12.30
N ALA A 60 12.62 -3.61 12.23
CA ALA A 60 13.67 -4.28 11.46
C ALA A 60 13.35 -4.38 9.96
N ASN A 61 12.14 -4.00 9.55
CA ASN A 61 11.74 -4.08 8.15
C ASN A 61 12.51 -3.06 7.32
N PRO A 62 13.33 -3.49 6.34
CA PRO A 62 14.00 -2.56 5.45
C PRO A 62 12.96 -1.80 4.62
N ASN A 63 13.17 -0.51 4.45
CA ASN A 63 12.32 0.31 3.61
C ASN A 63 12.74 0.16 2.15
N HIS A 64 11.81 -0.19 1.27
CA HIS A 64 12.03 -0.27 -0.16
C HIS A 64 11.57 1.02 -0.85
N ILE A 65 12.39 1.55 -1.77
CA ILE A 65 12.10 2.80 -2.48
C ILE A 65 11.25 2.53 -3.74
N GLY A 66 11.29 1.32 -4.28
CA GLY A 66 10.55 0.92 -5.47
C GLY A 66 9.13 0.45 -5.16
N MET A 67 8.24 0.60 -6.12
CA MET A 67 6.95 -0.09 -6.10
C MET A 67 7.13 -1.49 -6.67
N HIS A 68 6.82 -2.48 -5.86
CA HIS A 68 6.66 -3.86 -6.32
C HIS A 68 5.18 -4.19 -6.25
N THR A 69 4.67 -4.62 -7.37
CA THR A 69 3.32 -5.14 -7.52
C THR A 69 3.37 -6.67 -7.59
N ASN A 70 2.34 -7.33 -8.09
CA ASN A 70 2.36 -8.78 -8.27
C ASN A 70 3.57 -9.21 -9.08
N GLY A 71 4.27 -10.26 -8.64
CA GLY A 71 5.43 -10.78 -9.34
C GLY A 71 6.41 -11.49 -8.42
N GLU A 72 7.62 -11.72 -8.91
CA GLU A 72 8.70 -12.29 -8.13
C GLU A 72 9.20 -11.28 -7.10
N SER A 73 9.22 -11.72 -5.84
CA SER A 73 9.71 -10.91 -4.75
C SER A 73 11.22 -10.81 -4.78
N GLU A 74 11.74 -9.63 -4.50
CA GLU A 74 13.16 -9.51 -4.17
C GLU A 74 13.47 -10.30 -2.90
N ILE A 75 14.65 -10.89 -2.87
CA ILE A 75 15.14 -11.72 -1.76
C ILE A 75 15.05 -11.00 -0.39
N PHE A 76 15.18 -9.68 -0.37
CA PHE A 76 15.08 -8.89 0.86
C PHE A 76 13.68 -8.85 1.47
N PHE A 77 12.65 -9.04 0.65
CA PHE A 77 11.24 -8.91 1.03
C PHE A 77 10.44 -10.17 0.73
N ALA A 78 11.08 -11.27 0.41
CA ALA A 78 10.45 -12.49 -0.09
C ALA A 78 9.27 -12.98 0.77
N GLY A 79 9.37 -12.83 2.09
CA GLY A 79 8.29 -13.23 2.99
C GLY A 79 7.21 -12.16 3.17
N THR A 80 7.59 -10.91 3.38
CA THR A 80 6.64 -9.81 3.59
C THR A 80 5.88 -9.45 2.33
N HIS A 81 6.52 -9.49 1.17
CA HIS A 81 5.84 -9.33 -0.12
C HIS A 81 4.82 -10.46 -0.38
N GLY A 82 5.08 -11.68 0.10
CA GLY A 82 4.09 -12.76 0.06
C GLY A 82 2.80 -12.43 0.81
N LEU A 83 2.90 -11.80 2.00
CA LEU A 83 1.72 -11.34 2.74
C LEU A 83 0.97 -10.21 2.02
N GLU A 84 1.69 -9.28 1.40
CA GLU A 84 1.12 -8.22 0.59
C GLU A 84 0.32 -8.79 -0.58
N ASN A 85 0.92 -9.73 -1.32
CA ASN A 85 0.26 -10.40 -2.43
C ASN A 85 -1.01 -11.16 -2.00
N ASP A 86 -1.00 -11.78 -0.83
CA ASP A 86 -2.19 -12.43 -0.28
C ASP A 86 -3.31 -11.42 0.01
N VAL A 87 -3.01 -10.26 0.57
CA VAL A 87 -3.99 -9.21 0.82
C VAL A 87 -4.55 -8.65 -0.49
N ILE A 88 -3.69 -8.37 -1.47
CA ILE A 88 -4.09 -7.89 -2.80
C ILE A 88 -5.02 -8.92 -3.46
N ARG A 89 -4.64 -10.19 -3.47
CA ARG A 89 -5.45 -11.29 -4.01
C ARG A 89 -6.83 -11.36 -3.36
N ILE A 90 -6.88 -11.33 -2.04
CA ILE A 90 -8.15 -11.37 -1.28
C ILE A 90 -9.03 -10.16 -1.64
N CYS A 91 -8.46 -8.97 -1.66
CA CYS A 91 -9.19 -7.76 -2.04
C CYS A 91 -9.72 -7.85 -3.47
N ALA A 92 -8.89 -8.24 -4.42
CA ALA A 92 -9.26 -8.32 -5.82
C ALA A 92 -10.28 -9.45 -6.08
N GLU A 93 -9.96 -10.68 -5.76
CA GLU A 93 -10.78 -11.84 -6.14
C GLU A 93 -12.04 -11.99 -5.27
N GLU A 94 -11.89 -11.84 -3.95
CA GLU A 94 -12.99 -12.16 -3.03
C GLU A 94 -13.91 -10.99 -2.76
N ILE A 95 -13.37 -9.76 -2.70
CA ILE A 95 -14.16 -8.55 -2.41
C ILE A 95 -14.63 -7.89 -3.70
N MET A 96 -13.69 -7.60 -4.61
CA MET A 96 -13.98 -6.88 -5.85
C MET A 96 -14.44 -7.79 -7.00
N ARG A 97 -14.34 -9.11 -6.83
CA ARG A 97 -14.77 -10.11 -7.82
C ARG A 97 -13.99 -10.04 -9.13
N ALA A 98 -12.73 -9.67 -9.08
CA ALA A 98 -11.85 -9.73 -10.22
C ALA A 98 -11.63 -11.19 -10.68
N GLU A 99 -11.40 -11.38 -11.96
CA GLU A 99 -10.95 -12.67 -12.47
C GLU A 99 -9.55 -12.99 -11.91
N LYS A 100 -9.30 -14.27 -11.69
CA LYS A 100 -8.01 -14.73 -11.19
C LYS A 100 -6.89 -14.24 -12.11
N ASP A 101 -5.82 -13.75 -11.51
CA ASP A 101 -4.62 -13.26 -12.20
C ASP A 101 -4.86 -12.08 -13.18
N SER A 102 -6.03 -11.39 -13.09
CA SER A 102 -6.36 -10.22 -13.93
C SER A 102 -6.15 -8.88 -13.22
N TYR A 103 -5.49 -8.89 -12.10
CA TYR A 103 -5.30 -7.72 -11.24
C TYR A 103 -3.83 -7.51 -10.90
N ASP A 104 -3.53 -6.30 -10.52
CA ASP A 104 -2.24 -5.91 -9.96
C ASP A 104 -2.46 -4.88 -8.86
N GLY A 105 -1.47 -4.66 -8.02
CA GLY A 105 -1.56 -3.69 -6.95
C GLY A 105 -0.41 -3.74 -5.97
N TYR A 106 -0.45 -2.83 -5.02
CA TYR A 106 0.46 -2.78 -3.89
C TYR A 106 -0.26 -2.18 -2.67
N ILE A 107 0.30 -2.36 -1.49
CA ILE A 107 -0.20 -1.73 -0.27
C ILE A 107 0.54 -0.42 -0.04
N SER A 108 -0.17 0.69 -0.15
CA SER A 108 0.38 2.03 0.05
C SER A 108 0.64 2.34 1.52
N SER A 109 1.49 3.33 1.79
CA SER A 109 1.78 3.81 3.15
C SER A 109 0.59 4.49 3.83
N GLY A 110 -0.44 4.86 3.06
CA GLY A 110 -1.66 5.48 3.58
C GLY A 110 -2.64 5.88 2.49
N GLY A 111 -3.87 6.20 2.89
CA GLY A 111 -4.98 6.50 1.97
C GLY A 111 -4.73 7.68 1.02
N THR A 112 -3.95 8.68 1.43
CA THR A 112 -3.60 9.80 0.54
C THR A 112 -2.75 9.32 -0.64
N GLU A 113 -1.76 8.48 -0.40
CA GLU A 113 -0.95 7.86 -1.45
C GLU A 113 -1.81 6.98 -2.35
N ALA A 114 -2.65 6.12 -1.77
CA ALA A 114 -3.56 5.27 -2.53
C ALA A 114 -4.48 6.07 -3.46
N ASN A 115 -5.05 7.18 -2.98
CA ASN A 115 -5.91 8.04 -3.79
C ASN A 115 -5.15 8.73 -4.92
N ILE A 116 -3.94 9.25 -4.65
CA ILE A 116 -3.09 9.86 -5.68
C ILE A 116 -2.74 8.82 -6.76
N GLN A 117 -2.34 7.63 -6.33
CA GLN A 117 -2.01 6.53 -7.23
C GLN A 117 -3.19 6.10 -8.10
N GLY A 118 -4.38 5.96 -7.51
CA GLY A 118 -5.59 5.61 -8.25
C GLY A 118 -5.94 6.66 -9.30
N VAL A 119 -5.86 7.94 -8.96
CA VAL A 119 -6.08 9.02 -9.92
C VAL A 119 -5.02 9.02 -11.03
N TRP A 120 -3.77 8.77 -10.69
CA TRP A 120 -2.67 8.69 -11.66
C TRP A 120 -2.88 7.53 -12.66
N GLN A 121 -3.26 6.37 -12.17
CA GLN A 121 -3.56 5.20 -13.01
C GLN A 121 -4.72 5.49 -13.96
N LEU A 122 -5.82 6.07 -13.46
CA LEU A 122 -6.97 6.43 -14.28
C LEU A 122 -6.61 7.47 -15.33
N ARG A 123 -5.84 8.51 -14.96
CA ARG A 123 -5.34 9.49 -15.94
C ARG A 123 -4.58 8.82 -17.08
N ASN A 124 -3.59 7.98 -16.72
CA ASN A 124 -2.76 7.31 -17.72
C ASN A 124 -3.59 6.35 -18.57
N PHE A 125 -4.55 5.64 -17.98
CA PHE A 125 -5.48 4.80 -18.72
C PHE A 125 -6.23 5.58 -19.80
N TYR A 126 -6.77 6.76 -19.48
CA TYR A 126 -7.47 7.57 -20.48
C TYR A 126 -6.53 8.10 -21.56
N ILE A 127 -5.31 8.47 -21.22
CA ILE A 127 -4.31 8.91 -22.20
C ILE A 127 -3.94 7.75 -23.14
N GLU A 128 -3.65 6.57 -22.59
CA GLU A 128 -3.16 5.44 -23.37
C GLU A 128 -4.26 4.77 -24.21
N GLN A 129 -5.45 4.60 -23.64
CA GLN A 129 -6.53 3.87 -24.29
C GLN A 129 -7.37 4.74 -25.24
N PHE A 130 -7.51 6.02 -24.95
CA PHE A 130 -8.39 6.93 -25.70
C PHE A 130 -7.65 8.09 -26.38
N GLY A 131 -6.35 8.22 -26.17
CA GLY A 131 -5.56 9.33 -26.70
C GLY A 131 -5.94 10.69 -26.13
N ALA A 132 -6.53 10.72 -24.92
CA ALA A 132 -6.91 11.95 -24.26
C ALA A 132 -5.68 12.81 -23.94
N SER A 133 -5.78 14.12 -24.08
CA SER A 133 -4.78 15.02 -23.49
C SER A 133 -5.08 15.21 -22.00
N VAL A 134 -4.08 15.63 -21.22
CA VAL A 134 -4.28 15.92 -19.78
C VAL A 134 -5.34 17.00 -19.58
N ASP A 135 -5.42 17.97 -20.50
CA ASP A 135 -6.37 19.07 -20.45
C ASP A 135 -7.84 18.61 -20.68
N ASP A 136 -8.03 17.44 -21.31
CA ASP A 136 -9.35 16.84 -21.55
C ASP A 136 -9.84 16.01 -20.36
N ILE A 137 -8.98 15.78 -19.37
CA ILE A 137 -9.29 14.95 -18.20
C ILE A 137 -9.68 15.84 -17.03
N ALA A 138 -10.77 15.47 -16.37
CA ALA A 138 -11.22 16.14 -15.16
C ALA A 138 -11.69 15.14 -14.10
N ILE A 139 -11.53 15.54 -12.85
CA ILE A 139 -12.11 14.83 -11.71
C ILE A 139 -13.38 15.56 -11.27
N LEU A 140 -14.47 14.80 -11.17
CA LEU A 140 -15.71 15.26 -10.58
C LEU A 140 -15.85 14.66 -9.18
N HIS A 141 -16.04 15.50 -8.18
CA HIS A 141 -16.15 15.05 -6.80
C HIS A 141 -17.10 15.92 -5.99
N SER A 142 -17.52 15.45 -4.82
CA SER A 142 -18.35 16.25 -3.91
C SER A 142 -17.50 17.19 -3.04
N ASN A 143 -18.11 18.24 -2.51
CA ASN A 143 -17.47 19.15 -1.55
C ASN A 143 -16.98 18.43 -0.27
N ASP A 144 -17.59 17.29 0.08
CA ASP A 144 -17.22 16.48 1.25
C ASP A 144 -16.09 15.47 0.95
N THR A 145 -15.55 15.47 -0.26
CA THR A 145 -14.48 14.57 -0.66
C THR A 145 -13.19 14.86 0.12
N HIS A 146 -12.51 13.81 0.52
CA HIS A 146 -11.24 13.94 1.24
C HIS A 146 -10.21 14.75 0.44
N TYR A 147 -9.47 15.61 1.12
CA TYR A 147 -8.50 16.54 0.52
C TYR A 147 -7.45 15.89 -0.40
N SER A 148 -7.20 14.58 -0.27
CA SER A 148 -6.27 13.86 -1.13
C SER A 148 -6.66 13.85 -2.61
N VAL A 149 -7.95 14.00 -2.93
CA VAL A 149 -8.45 14.10 -4.31
C VAL A 149 -8.02 15.45 -4.92
N TYR A 150 -8.20 16.55 -4.17
CA TYR A 150 -7.70 17.87 -4.57
C TYR A 150 -6.18 17.87 -4.76
N LYS A 151 -5.48 17.21 -3.82
CA LYS A 151 -4.02 17.06 -3.90
C LYS A 151 -3.61 16.26 -5.15
N ALA A 152 -4.32 15.19 -5.47
CA ALA A 152 -4.07 14.39 -6.67
C ALA A 152 -4.30 15.21 -7.94
N ALA A 153 -5.42 15.95 -8.04
CA ALA A 153 -5.71 16.81 -9.17
C ALA A 153 -4.61 17.86 -9.38
N ASN A 154 -4.19 18.52 -8.32
CA ASN A 154 -3.12 19.51 -8.37
C ASN A 154 -1.76 18.91 -8.78
N LEU A 155 -1.34 17.80 -8.16
CA LEU A 155 -0.06 17.13 -8.46
C LEU A 155 -0.01 16.57 -9.90
N LEU A 156 -1.14 16.13 -10.41
CA LEU A 156 -1.25 15.49 -11.72
C LEU A 156 -1.68 16.46 -12.83
N ASN A 157 -1.84 17.72 -12.48
CA ASN A 157 -2.28 18.79 -13.39
C ASN A 157 -3.58 18.45 -14.13
N ILE A 158 -4.56 17.93 -13.40
CA ILE A 158 -5.88 17.53 -13.90
C ILE A 158 -6.89 18.58 -13.45
N ASN A 159 -7.84 18.92 -14.31
CA ASN A 159 -8.97 19.78 -13.95
C ASN A 159 -9.83 19.12 -12.87
N GLU A 160 -10.38 19.92 -11.97
CA GLU A 160 -11.31 19.43 -10.95
C GLU A 160 -12.61 20.23 -10.96
N TYR A 161 -13.70 19.54 -10.68
CA TYR A 161 -15.02 20.14 -10.50
C TYR A 161 -15.67 19.61 -9.24
N SER A 162 -15.97 20.52 -8.34
CA SER A 162 -16.63 20.21 -7.08
C SER A 162 -18.14 20.36 -7.20
N ILE A 163 -18.88 19.37 -6.72
CA ILE A 163 -20.34 19.37 -6.70
C ILE A 163 -20.80 19.66 -5.26
N PRO A 164 -21.70 20.62 -5.06
CA PRO A 164 -22.29 20.89 -3.76
C PRO A 164 -22.99 19.66 -3.17
N VAL A 165 -22.90 19.53 -1.86
CA VAL A 165 -23.61 18.50 -1.10
C VAL A 165 -24.67 19.18 -0.27
N GLU A 166 -25.90 18.67 -0.29
CA GLU A 166 -26.98 19.16 0.52
C GLU A 166 -26.70 18.89 2.01
N ASN A 167 -26.85 19.92 2.83
CA ASN A 167 -26.44 19.84 4.25
C ASN A 167 -27.26 18.84 5.10
N GLU A 168 -28.55 18.68 4.79
CA GLU A 168 -29.44 17.82 5.58
C GLU A 168 -29.34 16.35 5.18
N SER A 169 -29.37 16.06 3.90
CA SER A 169 -29.36 14.69 3.37
C SER A 169 -27.96 14.14 3.07
N ARG A 170 -26.97 15.03 2.98
CA ARG A 170 -25.63 14.70 2.48
C ARG A 170 -25.61 14.11 1.07
N ALA A 171 -26.68 14.34 0.31
CA ALA A 171 -26.76 13.96 -1.08
C ALA A 171 -26.08 14.99 -1.96
N VAL A 172 -25.49 14.52 -3.04
CA VAL A 172 -24.93 15.37 -4.10
C VAL A 172 -26.09 15.98 -4.89
N LEU A 173 -26.05 17.27 -5.11
CA LEU A 173 -27.07 18.02 -5.84
C LEU A 173 -26.90 17.88 -7.38
#